data_47d0cce730123ac6b82b6f3aad5c4453
#
_entry.id   47d0cce730123ac6b82b6f3aad5c4453
#
_cell.length_a   1.000
_cell.length_b   1.000
_cell.length_c   1.000
_cell.angle_alpha   90.00
_cell.angle_beta   90.00
_cell.angle_gamma   90.00
#
_symmetry.space_group_name_H-M   'P 1'
#
loop_
_entity.id
_entity.type
_entity.pdbx_description
1 polymer ?
#
loop_
_entity_poly.entity_id
_entity_poly.type
_entity_poly.pdbx_seq_one_letter_code
_entity_poly.pdbx_strand_id
1 'polypeptide(L)'
;MKEVSKLLDFRPDIKVVDATLRDGGLVNDFRFTDSFVKDLYNANLRSGVDYMEFGYRADKEMFNVDDFGPCKFCDDEYLYSIVGENNTDLKIAIMADVGRCRYKTDIHDRSESPVDLIRVATYLHQIPTAVDMIEDAKKKGYEVSCNIMAISTARESDIKAALDILGKSPVDVFYIVDSFGSLYPEQIARMADLYGEFAAKYDKKLGIPRS
;
A
#
# COMPACT_ATOMS: atom_id res chain seq x y z
N MET A 1 14.97 -37.38 -13.75
CA MET A 1 14.53 -36.12 -13.08
C MET A 1 13.24 -35.70 -13.76
N LYS A 2 12.12 -35.63 -13.04
CA LYS A 2 10.86 -35.09 -13.59
C LYS A 2 11.05 -33.59 -13.77
N GLU A 3 10.87 -33.09 -14.99
CA GLU A 3 10.81 -31.66 -15.27
C GLU A 3 9.68 -31.06 -14.45
N VAL A 4 10.01 -30.23 -13.47
CA VAL A 4 9.02 -29.50 -12.66
C VAL A 4 8.44 -28.42 -13.58
N SER A 5 7.14 -28.40 -13.74
CA SER A 5 6.44 -27.43 -14.59
C SER A 5 6.76 -26.01 -14.09
N LYS A 6 7.28 -25.16 -14.97
CA LYS A 6 7.56 -23.74 -14.67
C LYS A 6 6.34 -22.95 -14.18
N LEU A 7 5.13 -23.48 -14.39
CA LEU A 7 3.87 -22.88 -13.91
C LEU A 7 3.63 -23.10 -12.40
N LEU A 8 4.38 -23.98 -11.76
CA LEU A 8 4.24 -24.35 -10.35
C LEU A 8 5.50 -24.00 -9.53
N ASP A 9 6.42 -23.22 -10.09
CA ASP A 9 7.63 -22.82 -9.38
C ASP A 9 7.25 -21.87 -8.24
N PHE A 10 7.65 -22.25 -7.03
CA PHE A 10 7.55 -21.36 -5.87
C PHE A 10 8.50 -20.16 -6.07
N ARG A 11 7.94 -18.96 -5.95
CA ARG A 11 8.63 -17.68 -6.15
C ARG A 11 8.70 -16.92 -4.81
N PRO A 12 9.65 -17.24 -3.92
CA PRO A 12 9.78 -16.62 -2.60
C PRO A 12 10.17 -15.14 -2.66
N ASP A 13 10.64 -14.69 -3.82
CA ASP A 13 10.94 -13.30 -4.14
C ASP A 13 9.70 -12.44 -4.39
N ILE A 14 8.54 -13.06 -4.70
CA ILE A 14 7.27 -12.38 -4.89
C ILE A 14 6.55 -12.30 -3.55
N LYS A 15 6.17 -11.08 -3.14
CA LYS A 15 5.37 -10.82 -1.96
C LYS A 15 3.93 -10.53 -2.33
N VAL A 16 3.00 -11.10 -1.57
CA VAL A 16 1.56 -10.96 -1.78
C VAL A 16 0.98 -9.99 -0.76
N VAL A 17 0.23 -9.00 -1.25
CA VAL A 17 -0.55 -8.07 -0.42
C VAL A 17 -2.03 -8.35 -0.62
N ASP A 18 -2.73 -8.74 0.43
CA ASP A 18 -4.20 -8.79 0.43
C ASP A 18 -4.76 -7.39 0.72
N ALA A 19 -5.56 -6.87 -0.18
CA ALA A 19 -6.19 -5.55 -0.06
C ALA A 19 -7.73 -5.65 0.04
N THR A 20 -8.27 -6.80 0.42
CA THR A 20 -9.72 -7.05 0.47
C THR A 20 -10.47 -6.02 1.30
N LEU A 21 -9.97 -5.66 2.49
CA LEU A 21 -10.62 -4.65 3.34
C LEU A 21 -10.49 -3.24 2.76
N ARG A 22 -9.29 -2.90 2.28
CA ARG A 22 -9.04 -1.54 1.78
C ARG A 22 -9.84 -1.27 0.50
N ASP A 23 -9.84 -2.20 -0.47
CA ASP A 23 -10.61 -2.06 -1.71
C ASP A 23 -12.10 -2.27 -1.50
N GLY A 24 -12.49 -3.34 -0.81
CA GLY A 24 -13.90 -3.64 -0.52
C GLY A 24 -14.57 -2.55 0.32
N GLY A 25 -13.82 -1.88 1.18
CA GLY A 25 -14.29 -0.77 2.00
C GLY A 25 -14.80 0.43 1.19
N LEU A 26 -14.33 0.62 -0.04
CA LEU A 26 -14.82 1.68 -0.94
C LEU A 26 -16.27 1.44 -1.40
N VAL A 27 -16.77 0.20 -1.28
CA VAL A 27 -18.13 -0.18 -1.70
C VAL A 27 -19.14 -0.11 -0.54
N ASN A 28 -18.68 -0.32 0.72
CA ASN A 28 -19.54 -0.43 1.90
C ASN A 28 -19.19 0.58 3.02
N ASP A 29 -18.52 1.68 2.67
CA ASP A 29 -18.08 2.70 3.62
C ASP A 29 -17.22 2.14 4.76
N PHE A 30 -16.43 1.10 4.49
CA PHE A 30 -15.58 0.40 5.46
C PHE A 30 -16.33 -0.24 6.64
N ARG A 31 -17.63 -0.51 6.46
CA ARG A 31 -18.50 -1.13 7.47
C ARG A 31 -18.38 -2.64 7.40
N PHE A 32 -17.35 -3.17 8.03
CA PHE A 32 -17.13 -4.60 8.26
C PHE A 32 -17.42 -4.94 9.72
N THR A 33 -17.90 -6.16 10.00
CA THR A 33 -17.97 -6.65 11.37
C THR A 33 -16.58 -7.06 11.83
N ASP A 34 -16.28 -6.88 13.13
CA ASP A 34 -14.99 -7.30 13.70
C ASP A 34 -14.73 -8.79 13.51
N SER A 35 -15.79 -9.62 13.55
CA SER A 35 -15.68 -11.05 13.29
C SER A 35 -15.18 -11.32 11.87
N PHE A 36 -15.73 -10.63 10.85
CA PHE A 36 -15.29 -10.78 9.48
C PHE A 36 -13.82 -10.35 9.30
N VAL A 37 -13.43 -9.22 9.91
CA VAL A 37 -12.05 -8.72 9.85
C VAL A 37 -11.08 -9.72 10.50
N LYS A 38 -11.44 -10.27 11.66
CA LYS A 38 -10.64 -11.31 12.35
C LYS A 38 -10.57 -12.62 11.56
N ASP A 39 -11.66 -13.05 10.95
CA ASP A 39 -11.69 -14.26 10.14
C ASP A 39 -10.82 -14.11 8.89
N LEU A 40 -10.84 -12.94 8.23
CA LEU A 40 -9.98 -12.63 7.09
C LEU A 40 -8.50 -12.58 7.50
N TYR A 41 -8.17 -11.92 8.63
CA TYR A 41 -6.82 -11.91 9.18
C TYR A 41 -6.30 -13.35 9.41
N ASN A 42 -7.10 -14.19 10.05
CA ASN A 42 -6.76 -15.59 10.30
C ASN A 42 -6.63 -16.41 8.99
N ALA A 43 -7.45 -16.09 7.96
CA ALA A 43 -7.35 -16.73 6.66
C ALA A 43 -6.04 -16.38 5.97
N ASN A 44 -5.64 -15.09 5.99
CA ASN A 44 -4.38 -14.62 5.45
C ASN A 44 -3.17 -15.27 6.14
N LEU A 45 -3.20 -15.37 7.47
CA LEU A 45 -2.17 -16.11 8.23
C LEU A 45 -2.02 -17.56 7.76
N ARG A 46 -3.13 -18.29 7.63
CA ARG A 46 -3.10 -19.70 7.19
C ARG A 46 -2.68 -19.87 5.74
N SER A 47 -2.91 -18.87 4.91
CA SER A 47 -2.60 -18.90 3.47
C SER A 47 -1.16 -18.45 3.17
N GLY A 48 -0.42 -17.94 4.15
CA GLY A 48 0.94 -17.46 3.96
C GLY A 48 1.01 -16.17 3.13
N VAL A 49 -0.01 -15.32 3.21
CA VAL A 49 0.02 -13.96 2.64
C VAL A 49 1.05 -13.13 3.40
N ASP A 50 1.85 -12.33 2.68
CA ASP A 50 2.93 -11.56 3.30
C ASP A 50 2.45 -10.28 3.97
N TYR A 51 1.45 -9.59 3.38
CA TYR A 51 0.89 -8.33 3.89
C TYR A 51 -0.64 -8.33 3.80
N MET A 52 -1.29 -7.79 4.83
CA MET A 52 -2.73 -7.51 4.82
C MET A 52 -2.97 -5.99 4.95
N GLU A 53 -3.61 -5.39 3.95
CA GLU A 53 -3.96 -3.97 3.96
C GLU A 53 -5.36 -3.77 4.55
N PHE A 54 -5.41 -3.20 5.76
CA PHE A 54 -6.66 -3.03 6.51
C PHE A 54 -7.55 -1.92 5.98
N GLY A 55 -6.96 -0.84 5.49
CA GLY A 55 -7.73 0.32 5.05
C GLY A 55 -6.88 1.57 4.95
N TYR A 56 -7.45 2.70 5.39
CA TYR A 56 -6.82 4.00 5.33
C TYR A 56 -6.48 4.55 6.71
N ARG A 57 -5.48 5.41 6.80
CA ARG A 57 -5.29 6.36 7.89
C ARG A 57 -5.88 7.71 7.47
N ALA A 58 -7.21 7.79 7.39
CA ALA A 58 -7.89 8.99 6.92
C ALA A 58 -8.01 10.04 8.04
N ASP A 59 -7.92 11.32 7.65
CA ASP A 59 -8.09 12.44 8.57
C ASP A 59 -9.55 12.56 9.05
N LYS A 60 -9.76 12.45 10.36
CA LYS A 60 -11.09 12.53 11.01
C LYS A 60 -11.71 13.93 10.99
N GLU A 61 -10.95 14.97 10.65
CA GLU A 61 -11.50 16.30 10.42
C GLU A 61 -12.06 16.45 9.01
N MET A 62 -11.57 15.65 8.05
CA MET A 62 -12.07 15.63 6.68
C MET A 62 -13.19 14.60 6.47
N PHE A 63 -13.16 13.50 7.21
CA PHE A 63 -14.09 12.40 7.09
C PHE A 63 -14.81 12.19 8.42
N ASN A 64 -16.13 12.36 8.43
CA ASN A 64 -16.91 12.16 9.65
C ASN A 64 -16.87 10.68 10.06
N VAL A 65 -16.50 10.41 11.32
CA VAL A 65 -16.36 9.06 11.85
C VAL A 65 -17.67 8.27 11.87
N ASP A 66 -18.82 8.95 11.92
CA ASP A 66 -20.14 8.30 11.91
C ASP A 66 -20.53 7.78 10.51
N ASP A 67 -19.91 8.31 9.46
CA ASP A 67 -20.20 7.94 8.08
C ASP A 67 -19.47 6.67 7.63
N PHE A 68 -18.40 6.27 8.34
CA PHE A 68 -17.51 5.18 7.93
C PHE A 68 -17.25 4.17 9.05
N GLY A 69 -16.90 2.93 8.65
CA GLY A 69 -16.41 1.92 9.57
C GLY A 69 -14.94 2.13 9.97
N PRO A 70 -14.44 1.38 10.98
CA PRO A 70 -13.11 1.57 11.58
C PRO A 70 -11.93 1.45 10.59
N CYS A 71 -12.06 0.62 9.57
CA CYS A 71 -11.03 0.43 8.54
C CYS A 71 -10.79 1.68 7.66
N LYS A 72 -11.67 2.71 7.72
CA LYS A 72 -11.41 4.02 7.10
C LYS A 72 -10.31 4.78 7.81
N PHE A 73 -10.19 4.59 9.11
CA PHE A 73 -9.27 5.34 9.96
C PHE A 73 -8.09 4.48 10.44
N CYS A 74 -8.28 3.17 10.56
CA CYS A 74 -7.28 2.21 11.00
C CYS A 74 -6.52 2.69 12.25
N ASP A 75 -7.25 3.20 13.27
CA ASP A 75 -6.64 3.61 14.53
C ASP A 75 -5.84 2.44 15.13
N ASP A 76 -4.72 2.72 15.77
CA ASP A 76 -3.85 1.67 16.31
C ASP A 76 -4.57 0.83 17.37
N GLU A 77 -5.41 1.47 18.21
CA GLU A 77 -6.25 0.77 19.19
C GLU A 77 -7.20 -0.25 18.52
N TYR A 78 -7.86 0.15 17.44
CA TYR A 78 -8.71 -0.76 16.66
C TYR A 78 -7.89 -1.90 16.05
N LEU A 79 -6.77 -1.60 15.43
CA LEU A 79 -5.92 -2.63 14.84
C LEU A 79 -5.42 -3.62 15.91
N TYR A 80 -4.96 -3.14 17.08
CA TYR A 80 -4.59 -4.00 18.20
C TYR A 80 -5.75 -4.89 18.68
N SER A 81 -6.99 -4.40 18.65
CA SER A 81 -8.17 -5.22 19.04
C SER A 81 -8.42 -6.38 18.08
N ILE A 82 -7.94 -6.29 16.85
CA ILE A 82 -8.08 -7.33 15.82
C ILE A 82 -6.88 -8.29 15.83
N VAL A 83 -5.64 -7.75 15.76
CA VAL A 83 -4.42 -8.53 15.50
C VAL A 83 -3.60 -8.80 16.77
N GLY A 84 -3.92 -8.17 17.90
CA GLY A 84 -3.08 -8.21 19.11
C GLY A 84 -1.69 -7.62 18.85
N GLU A 85 -0.69 -8.17 19.50
CA GLU A 85 0.73 -7.77 19.33
C GLU A 85 1.34 -8.18 17.96
N ASN A 86 0.55 -8.84 17.13
CA ASN A 86 0.93 -9.34 15.81
C ASN A 86 2.34 -10.00 15.77
N ASN A 87 2.58 -10.95 16.65
CA ASN A 87 3.81 -11.74 16.69
C ASN A 87 3.81 -12.85 15.60
N THR A 88 3.47 -12.50 14.35
CA THR A 88 3.32 -13.41 13.23
C THR A 88 4.13 -12.92 12.03
N ASP A 89 4.25 -13.77 11.00
CA ASP A 89 4.91 -13.39 9.74
C ASP A 89 4.04 -12.51 8.83
N LEU A 90 2.72 -12.41 9.10
CA LEU A 90 1.80 -11.55 8.33
C LEU A 90 2.00 -10.09 8.76
N LYS A 91 2.49 -9.26 7.85
CA LYS A 91 2.68 -7.84 8.08
C LYS A 91 1.40 -7.05 7.85
N ILE A 92 1.18 -6.05 8.69
CA ILE A 92 0.01 -5.16 8.61
C ILE A 92 0.35 -3.93 7.78
N ALA A 93 -0.49 -3.63 6.81
CA ALA A 93 -0.36 -2.46 5.95
C ALA A 93 -1.59 -1.55 6.06
N ILE A 94 -1.37 -0.26 5.91
CA ILE A 94 -2.41 0.75 5.76
C ILE A 94 -2.06 1.71 4.64
N MET A 95 -3.09 2.28 3.99
CA MET A 95 -2.91 3.33 2.99
C MET A 95 -3.05 4.71 3.63
N ALA A 96 -2.21 5.63 3.20
CA ALA A 96 -2.23 7.02 3.63
C ALA A 96 -2.15 7.93 2.41
N ASP A 97 -3.28 8.60 2.10
CA ASP A 97 -3.40 9.48 0.95
C ASP A 97 -2.80 10.85 1.25
N VAL A 98 -1.97 11.35 0.35
CA VAL A 98 -1.44 12.71 0.43
C VAL A 98 -2.60 13.72 0.41
N GLY A 99 -2.62 14.59 1.42
CA GLY A 99 -3.66 15.61 1.59
C GLY A 99 -4.96 15.10 2.23
N ARG A 100 -5.03 13.81 2.62
CA ARG A 100 -6.17 13.20 3.31
C ARG A 100 -5.81 12.46 4.58
N CYS A 101 -4.55 12.60 5.02
CA CYS A 101 -4.00 12.05 6.24
C CYS A 101 -3.10 13.10 6.89
N ARG A 102 -3.26 13.33 8.17
CA ARG A 102 -2.35 14.18 8.98
C ARG A 102 -1.17 13.33 9.45
N TYR A 103 -0.35 12.87 8.51
CA TYR A 103 0.67 11.84 8.73
C TYR A 103 1.67 12.17 9.84
N LYS A 104 1.93 13.45 10.11
CA LYS A 104 2.85 13.86 11.20
C LYS A 104 2.30 13.54 12.59
N THR A 105 0.99 13.58 12.76
CA THR A 105 0.29 13.37 14.04
C THR A 105 -0.43 12.02 14.10
N ASP A 106 -1.04 11.58 12.99
CA ASP A 106 -1.93 10.44 13.01
C ASP A 106 -1.20 9.10 12.69
N ILE A 107 0.03 9.17 12.15
CA ILE A 107 0.93 8.03 12.05
C ILE A 107 1.92 8.13 13.22
N HIS A 108 1.79 7.26 14.22
CA HIS A 108 2.65 7.19 15.40
C HIS A 108 3.98 6.49 15.06
N ASP A 109 4.90 6.41 16.01
CA ASP A 109 6.11 5.61 15.84
C ASP A 109 5.75 4.12 15.68
N ARG A 110 6.53 3.39 14.87
CA ARG A 110 6.33 1.96 14.60
C ARG A 110 6.28 1.11 15.88
N SER A 111 6.99 1.52 16.92
CA SER A 111 6.99 0.85 18.23
C SER A 111 5.66 0.98 19.00
N GLU A 112 4.80 1.89 18.60
CA GLU A 112 3.49 2.17 19.23
C GLU A 112 2.31 1.71 18.35
N SER A 113 2.61 1.06 17.21
CA SER A 113 1.60 0.66 16.21
C SER A 113 1.81 -0.80 15.77
N PRO A 114 0.75 -1.57 15.52
CA PRO A 114 0.87 -2.90 14.94
C PRO A 114 1.15 -2.87 13.42
N VAL A 115 1.19 -1.68 12.81
CA VAL A 115 1.43 -1.49 11.38
C VAL A 115 2.90 -1.67 11.03
N ASP A 116 3.18 -2.35 9.92
CA ASP A 116 4.53 -2.57 9.39
C ASP A 116 4.82 -1.72 8.16
N LEU A 117 3.81 -1.51 7.30
CA LEU A 117 3.93 -0.87 6.00
C LEU A 117 2.94 0.29 5.85
N ILE A 118 3.47 1.47 5.58
CA ILE A 118 2.68 2.63 5.14
C ILE A 118 2.70 2.69 3.61
N ARG A 119 1.51 2.62 3.00
CA ARG A 119 1.36 2.74 1.55
C ARG A 119 0.89 4.15 1.20
N VAL A 120 1.83 5.01 0.81
CA VAL A 120 1.56 6.40 0.44
C VAL A 120 0.90 6.45 -0.93
N ALA A 121 -0.31 7.01 -1.02
CA ALA A 121 -0.99 7.24 -2.29
C ALA A 121 -0.97 8.74 -2.65
N THR A 122 -0.59 9.04 -3.90
CA THR A 122 -0.35 10.41 -4.33
C THR A 122 -0.69 10.62 -5.80
N TYR A 123 -1.02 11.86 -6.16
CA TYR A 123 -1.03 12.29 -7.57
C TYR A 123 0.31 12.93 -7.96
N LEU A 124 0.59 13.01 -9.27
CA LEU A 124 1.86 13.56 -9.77
C LEU A 124 2.18 14.97 -9.24
N HIS A 125 1.17 15.83 -9.14
CA HIS A 125 1.35 17.20 -8.64
C HIS A 125 1.64 17.28 -7.13
N GLN A 126 1.48 16.18 -6.40
CA GLN A 126 1.69 16.09 -4.95
C GLN A 126 3.01 15.40 -4.56
N ILE A 127 3.85 15.03 -5.53
CA ILE A 127 5.09 14.28 -5.28
C ILE A 127 5.99 14.90 -4.20
N PRO A 128 6.17 16.24 -4.11
CA PRO A 128 6.98 16.83 -3.03
C PRO A 128 6.42 16.51 -1.64
N THR A 129 5.10 16.58 -1.46
CA THR A 129 4.44 16.23 -0.19
C THR A 129 4.50 14.72 0.07
N ALA A 130 4.39 13.89 -0.97
CA ALA A 130 4.56 12.44 -0.85
C ALA A 130 5.96 12.08 -0.35
N VAL A 131 7.00 12.76 -0.81
CA VAL A 131 8.38 12.56 -0.33
C VAL A 131 8.52 12.91 1.15
N ASP A 132 7.98 14.07 1.59
CA ASP A 132 7.98 14.45 3.02
C ASP A 132 7.26 13.39 3.89
N MET A 133 6.14 12.87 3.41
CA MET A 133 5.38 11.82 4.08
C MET A 133 6.14 10.48 4.13
N ILE A 134 6.83 10.11 3.04
CA ILE A 134 7.69 8.92 2.98
C ILE A 134 8.85 9.05 3.98
N GLU A 135 9.52 10.20 4.00
CA GLU A 135 10.62 10.47 4.92
C GLU A 135 10.19 10.42 6.38
N ASP A 136 9.01 10.99 6.70
CA ASP A 136 8.44 10.97 8.04
C ASP A 136 8.13 9.53 8.49
N ALA A 137 7.46 8.74 7.64
CA ALA A 137 7.15 7.35 7.93
C ALA A 137 8.43 6.50 8.09
N LYS A 138 9.45 6.73 7.27
CA LYS A 138 10.75 6.05 7.43
C LYS A 138 11.46 6.42 8.73
N LYS A 139 11.42 7.69 9.14
CA LYS A 139 11.97 8.13 10.45
C LYS A 139 11.27 7.45 11.62
N LYS A 140 9.97 7.18 11.48
CA LYS A 140 9.14 6.46 12.46
C LYS A 140 9.33 4.93 12.42
N GLY A 141 10.17 4.41 11.50
CA GLY A 141 10.59 2.99 11.45
C GLY A 141 9.74 2.09 10.54
N TYR A 142 8.87 2.62 9.71
CA TYR A 142 8.02 1.84 8.80
C TYR A 142 8.73 1.39 7.52
N GLU A 143 8.26 0.28 6.94
CA GLU A 143 8.38 0.04 5.51
C GLU A 143 7.46 1.02 4.78
N VAL A 144 7.88 1.52 3.61
CA VAL A 144 7.08 2.51 2.88
C VAL A 144 7.01 2.18 1.40
N SER A 145 5.80 2.15 0.86
CA SER A 145 5.58 2.11 -0.60
C SER A 145 4.92 3.38 -1.11
N CYS A 146 5.03 3.64 -2.41
CA CYS A 146 4.38 4.77 -3.04
C CYS A 146 3.56 4.34 -4.26
N ASN A 147 2.31 4.77 -4.28
CA ASN A 147 1.32 4.53 -5.31
C ASN A 147 1.04 5.85 -6.04
N ILE A 148 1.52 6.01 -7.29
CA ILE A 148 1.15 7.17 -8.10
C ILE A 148 -0.19 6.88 -8.76
N MET A 149 -1.23 7.60 -8.34
CA MET A 149 -2.60 7.44 -8.85
C MET A 149 -2.79 8.11 -10.21
N ALA A 150 -3.78 7.64 -10.97
CA ALA A 150 -4.24 8.21 -12.24
C ALA A 150 -3.14 8.33 -13.32
N ILE A 151 -2.18 7.42 -13.33
CA ILE A 151 -1.05 7.45 -14.30
C ILE A 151 -1.51 7.34 -15.75
N SER A 152 -2.67 6.72 -16.03
CA SER A 152 -3.24 6.61 -17.38
C SER A 152 -3.59 7.97 -18.01
N THR A 153 -3.73 9.02 -17.22
CA THR A 153 -4.00 10.39 -17.70
C THR A 153 -2.75 11.26 -17.80
N ALA A 154 -1.60 10.74 -17.38
CA ALA A 154 -0.37 11.48 -17.28
C ALA A 154 0.52 11.35 -18.52
N ARG A 155 1.39 12.35 -18.74
CA ARG A 155 2.45 12.23 -19.75
C ARG A 155 3.58 11.37 -19.21
N GLU A 156 4.18 10.55 -20.06
CA GLU A 156 5.31 9.69 -19.65
C GLU A 156 6.49 10.52 -19.10
N SER A 157 6.74 11.72 -19.63
CA SER A 157 7.77 12.64 -19.12
C SER A 157 7.54 13.01 -17.65
N ASP A 158 6.29 13.22 -17.27
CA ASP A 158 5.91 13.64 -15.92
C ASP A 158 6.02 12.45 -14.95
N ILE A 159 5.66 11.25 -15.42
CA ILE A 159 5.86 10.00 -14.67
C ILE A 159 7.35 9.76 -14.42
N LYS A 160 8.20 9.91 -15.45
CA LYS A 160 9.66 9.78 -15.33
C LYS A 160 10.25 10.76 -14.32
N ALA A 161 9.82 12.01 -14.36
CA ALA A 161 10.26 13.03 -13.41
C ALA A 161 9.84 12.67 -11.97
N ALA A 162 8.61 12.19 -11.77
CA ALA A 162 8.11 11.74 -10.47
C ALA A 162 8.89 10.53 -9.94
N LEU A 163 9.14 9.52 -10.78
CA LEU A 163 9.92 8.33 -10.41
C LEU A 163 11.37 8.68 -10.06
N ASP A 164 11.98 9.68 -10.74
CA ASP A 164 13.34 10.14 -10.43
C ASP A 164 13.40 10.82 -9.05
N ILE A 165 12.38 11.62 -8.71
CA ILE A 165 12.27 12.25 -7.38
C ILE A 165 12.04 11.19 -6.30
N LEU A 166 11.06 10.31 -6.49
CA LEU A 166 10.73 9.24 -5.54
C LEU A 166 11.90 8.26 -5.37
N GLY A 167 12.64 7.96 -6.43
CA GLY A 167 13.81 7.07 -6.38
C GLY A 167 14.91 7.58 -5.46
N LYS A 168 15.07 8.90 -5.35
CA LYS A 168 16.03 9.55 -4.45
C LYS A 168 15.53 9.59 -3.00
N SER A 169 14.23 9.37 -2.77
CA SER A 169 13.66 9.28 -1.43
C SER A 169 13.90 7.91 -0.79
N PRO A 170 13.68 7.75 0.51
CA PRO A 170 13.86 6.46 1.19
C PRO A 170 12.68 5.47 0.98
N VAL A 171 11.85 5.64 -0.05
CA VAL A 171 10.79 4.69 -0.40
C VAL A 171 11.36 3.30 -0.69
N ASP A 172 10.68 2.23 -0.26
CA ASP A 172 11.13 0.85 -0.48
C ASP A 172 10.56 0.25 -1.77
N VAL A 173 9.31 0.60 -2.12
CA VAL A 173 8.57 -0.03 -3.24
C VAL A 173 7.83 1.02 -4.07
N PHE A 174 7.99 0.96 -5.39
CA PHE A 174 7.10 1.66 -6.33
C PHE A 174 5.92 0.76 -6.71
N TYR A 175 4.71 1.30 -6.72
CA TYR A 175 3.55 0.59 -7.24
C TYR A 175 3.04 1.21 -8.55
N ILE A 176 2.84 0.37 -9.56
CA ILE A 176 2.12 0.74 -10.79
C ILE A 176 0.63 0.64 -10.45
N VAL A 177 -0.12 1.73 -10.61
CA VAL A 177 -1.55 1.75 -10.26
C VAL A 177 -2.36 2.26 -11.45
N ASP A 178 -3.24 1.41 -11.99
CA ASP A 178 -4.26 1.82 -12.94
C ASP A 178 -5.56 2.15 -12.21
N SER A 179 -5.64 3.35 -11.67
CA SER A 179 -6.76 3.81 -10.82
C SER A 179 -8.13 3.78 -11.52
N PHE A 180 -8.15 3.77 -12.86
CA PHE A 180 -9.37 3.83 -13.65
C PHE A 180 -9.68 2.53 -14.39
N GLY A 181 -8.79 1.52 -14.30
CA GLY A 181 -8.92 0.28 -15.08
C GLY A 181 -8.93 0.53 -16.59
N SER A 182 -8.22 1.57 -17.04
CA SER A 182 -8.29 2.07 -18.42
C SER A 182 -7.06 1.73 -19.28
N LEU A 183 -6.04 1.15 -18.68
CA LEU A 183 -4.82 0.76 -19.40
C LEU A 183 -5.00 -0.57 -20.12
N TYR A 184 -4.60 -0.61 -21.39
CA TYR A 184 -4.49 -1.85 -22.15
C TYR A 184 -3.24 -2.65 -21.75
N PRO A 185 -3.20 -3.97 -21.98
CA PRO A 185 -2.07 -4.82 -21.59
C PRO A 185 -0.71 -4.31 -22.08
N GLU A 186 -0.63 -3.77 -23.30
CA GLU A 186 0.60 -3.21 -23.86
C GLU A 186 1.06 -1.95 -23.14
N GLN A 187 0.11 -1.15 -22.64
CA GLN A 187 0.40 0.04 -21.84
C GLN A 187 0.90 -0.35 -20.44
N ILE A 188 0.29 -1.37 -19.83
CA ILE A 188 0.76 -1.92 -18.56
C ILE A 188 2.17 -2.49 -18.69
N ALA A 189 2.46 -3.25 -19.77
CA ALA A 189 3.80 -3.77 -20.04
C ALA A 189 4.81 -2.63 -20.15
N ARG A 190 4.49 -1.58 -20.93
CA ARG A 190 5.36 -0.40 -21.05
C ARG A 190 5.58 0.31 -19.72
N MET A 191 4.54 0.43 -18.88
CA MET A 191 4.68 1.00 -17.54
C MET A 191 5.55 0.11 -16.64
N ALA A 192 5.40 -1.21 -16.74
CA ALA A 192 6.22 -2.16 -15.98
C ALA A 192 7.70 -2.02 -16.36
N ASP A 193 8.03 -1.91 -17.65
CA ASP A 193 9.40 -1.66 -18.11
C ASP A 193 9.93 -0.34 -17.57
N LEU A 194 9.16 0.75 -17.72
CA LEU A 194 9.53 2.07 -17.25
C LEU A 194 9.80 2.12 -15.75
N TYR A 195 8.85 1.61 -14.94
CA TYR A 195 9.00 1.58 -13.48
C TYR A 195 10.15 0.64 -13.07
N GLY A 196 10.33 -0.48 -13.80
CA GLY A 196 11.44 -1.41 -13.59
C GLY A 196 12.81 -0.76 -13.81
N GLU A 197 12.98 0.08 -14.84
CA GLU A 197 14.21 0.84 -15.09
C GLU A 197 14.53 1.75 -13.89
N PHE A 198 13.54 2.50 -13.38
CA PHE A 198 13.75 3.39 -12.24
C PHE A 198 13.94 2.62 -10.92
N ALA A 199 13.22 1.52 -10.73
CA ALA A 199 13.40 0.65 -9.57
C ALA A 199 14.83 0.09 -9.53
N ALA A 200 15.34 -0.42 -10.66
CA ALA A 200 16.72 -0.89 -10.77
C ALA A 200 17.74 0.23 -10.56
N LYS A 201 17.51 1.41 -11.15
CA LYS A 201 18.41 2.59 -11.02
C LYS A 201 18.59 3.02 -9.55
N TYR A 202 17.55 2.92 -8.73
CA TYR A 202 17.54 3.42 -7.36
C TYR A 202 17.51 2.32 -6.30
N ASP A 203 17.70 1.06 -6.70
CA ASP A 203 17.63 -0.12 -5.82
C ASP A 203 16.31 -0.17 -5.03
N LYS A 204 15.19 -0.05 -5.77
CA LYS A 204 13.83 -0.13 -5.22
C LYS A 204 13.13 -1.39 -5.70
N LYS A 205 12.13 -1.83 -4.93
CA LYS A 205 11.23 -2.92 -5.34
C LYS A 205 10.09 -2.38 -6.20
N LEU A 206 9.49 -3.27 -6.98
CA LEU A 206 8.33 -2.96 -7.81
C LEU A 206 7.13 -3.79 -7.35
N GLY A 207 5.98 -3.13 -7.20
CA GLY A 207 4.69 -3.77 -6.93
C GLY A 207 3.70 -3.48 -8.06
N ILE A 208 2.84 -4.45 -8.35
CA ILE A 208 1.75 -4.33 -9.32
C ILE A 208 0.48 -4.85 -8.65
N PRO A 209 -0.59 -4.03 -8.53
CA PRO A 209 -1.87 -4.55 -8.09
C PRO A 209 -2.46 -5.42 -9.20
N ARG A 210 -3.07 -6.51 -8.80
CA ARG A 210 -3.88 -7.34 -9.67
C ARG A 210 -5.34 -7.07 -9.31
N SER A 211 -6.04 -6.31 -10.14
CA SER A 211 -7.50 -6.14 -10.08
C SER A 211 -8.19 -7.31 -10.74
#